data_33d949b60ed15447b15bceca44ac96b0
#
_entry.id   33d949b60ed15447b15bceca44ac96b0
#
_cell.length_a   1.000
_cell.length_b   1.000
_cell.length_c   1.000
_cell.angle_alpha   90.00
_cell.angle_beta   90.00
_cell.angle_gamma   90.00
#
_symmetry.space_group_name_H-M   'P 1'
#
loop_
_entity.id
_entity.type
_entity.pdbx_description
1 polymer ?
#
loop_
_entity_poly.entity_id
_entity_poly.type
_entity_poly.pdbx_seq_one_letter_code
_entity_poly.pdbx_strand_id
1 'polypeptide(L)'
;LYNVVGFQTHLTWPEQKKILHMIPGLEHCEIVRYGVMHRNHYIQAPTCLLETYQSRVRPDLFFAGQLTGVEGYMESASSGLLAGINMARLLRHEEPVILGAGTMIGALAHYITHAASENFQPMGANFGILHLEKAVAKKERREAMVRQALEQIADLVQKYEL
;
A
#
# COMPACT_ATOMS: atom_id res chain seq x y z
N LEU A 1 -11.94 -14.02 -26.32
CA LEU A 1 -11.99 -14.21 -24.85
C LEU A 1 -12.24 -12.88 -24.17
N TYR A 2 -13.12 -12.87 -23.18
CA TYR A 2 -13.45 -11.70 -22.37
C TYR A 2 -13.10 -12.00 -20.91
N ASN A 3 -12.69 -10.97 -20.16
CA ASN A 3 -12.40 -11.08 -18.74
C ASN A 3 -13.52 -10.36 -17.95
N VAL A 4 -14.13 -11.05 -16.99
CA VAL A 4 -15.08 -10.45 -16.06
C VAL A 4 -14.28 -9.89 -14.89
N VAL A 5 -14.09 -8.58 -14.88
CA VAL A 5 -13.29 -7.88 -13.86
C VAL A 5 -14.07 -7.76 -12.55
N GLY A 6 -13.40 -7.97 -11.42
CA GLY A 6 -14.01 -7.85 -10.09
C GLY A 6 -14.82 -9.08 -9.66
N PHE A 7 -14.83 -10.14 -10.44
CA PHE A 7 -15.55 -11.39 -10.12
C PHE A 7 -14.69 -12.34 -9.25
N GLN A 8 -14.13 -11.81 -8.19
CA GLN A 8 -13.44 -12.59 -7.16
C GLN A 8 -14.48 -13.05 -6.13
N THR A 9 -14.55 -14.36 -5.88
CA THR A 9 -15.64 -14.92 -5.08
C THR A 9 -15.26 -16.21 -4.39
N HIS A 10 -15.90 -16.49 -3.25
CA HIS A 10 -15.82 -17.77 -2.53
C HIS A 10 -16.82 -18.80 -3.05
N LEU A 11 -17.64 -18.45 -4.04
CA LEU A 11 -18.61 -19.38 -4.63
C LEU A 11 -17.90 -20.57 -5.28
N THR A 12 -18.51 -21.74 -5.17
CA THR A 12 -18.04 -22.94 -5.88
C THR A 12 -18.18 -22.76 -7.39
N TRP A 13 -17.39 -23.47 -8.18
CA TRP A 13 -17.44 -23.37 -9.63
C TRP A 13 -18.82 -23.61 -10.22
N PRO A 14 -19.62 -24.61 -9.76
CA PRO A 14 -21.00 -24.77 -10.22
C PRO A 14 -21.89 -23.57 -9.90
N GLU A 15 -21.70 -22.91 -8.76
CA GLU A 15 -22.47 -21.72 -8.40
C GLU A 15 -22.08 -20.52 -9.23
N GLN A 16 -20.78 -20.33 -9.48
CA GLN A 16 -20.29 -19.27 -10.37
C GLN A 16 -20.90 -19.41 -11.77
N LYS A 17 -20.96 -20.65 -12.30
CA LYS A 17 -21.58 -20.94 -13.57
C LYS A 17 -23.07 -20.53 -13.59
N LYS A 18 -23.81 -20.90 -12.55
CA LYS A 18 -25.23 -20.52 -12.42
C LYS A 18 -25.42 -19.01 -12.45
N ILE A 19 -24.63 -18.29 -11.65
CA ILE A 19 -24.74 -16.83 -11.54
C ILE A 19 -24.37 -16.16 -12.86
N LEU A 20 -23.29 -16.57 -13.52
CA LEU A 20 -22.89 -16.00 -14.80
C LEU A 20 -23.96 -16.21 -15.87
N HIS A 21 -24.59 -17.38 -15.91
CA HIS A 21 -25.67 -17.66 -16.86
C HIS A 21 -26.99 -16.92 -16.55
N MET A 22 -27.12 -16.26 -15.38
CA MET A 22 -28.25 -15.38 -15.08
C MET A 22 -28.06 -13.96 -15.64
N ILE A 23 -26.88 -13.63 -16.12
CA ILE A 23 -26.58 -12.31 -16.66
C ILE A 23 -27.05 -12.24 -18.12
N PRO A 24 -27.90 -11.26 -18.50
CA PRO A 24 -28.34 -11.11 -19.87
C PRO A 24 -27.17 -11.01 -20.86
N GLY A 25 -27.17 -11.87 -21.87
CA GLY A 25 -26.09 -11.98 -22.85
C GLY A 25 -24.99 -12.99 -22.51
N LEU A 26 -25.01 -13.57 -21.30
CA LEU A 26 -24.06 -14.60 -20.86
C LEU A 26 -24.73 -15.97 -20.60
N GLU A 27 -25.99 -16.14 -20.98
CA GLU A 27 -26.79 -17.33 -20.69
C GLU A 27 -26.16 -18.64 -21.21
N HIS A 28 -25.41 -18.53 -22.30
CA HIS A 28 -24.74 -19.64 -22.97
C HIS A 28 -23.22 -19.48 -23.06
N CYS A 29 -22.63 -18.63 -22.20
CA CYS A 29 -21.18 -18.41 -22.24
C CYS A 29 -20.41 -19.67 -21.81
N GLU A 30 -19.29 -19.91 -22.46
CA GLU A 30 -18.32 -20.91 -22.03
C GLU A 30 -17.33 -20.27 -21.04
N ILE A 31 -17.21 -20.88 -19.85
CA ILE A 31 -16.33 -20.39 -18.81
C ILE A 31 -14.99 -21.12 -18.93
N VAL A 32 -13.99 -20.45 -19.47
CA VAL A 32 -12.64 -21.01 -19.66
C VAL A 32 -11.86 -21.06 -18.34
N ARG A 33 -12.10 -20.08 -17.43
CA ARG A 33 -11.45 -20.01 -16.12
C ARG A 33 -12.39 -19.41 -15.09
N TYR A 34 -12.54 -20.08 -13.97
CA TYR A 34 -13.36 -19.61 -12.85
C TYR A 34 -12.61 -18.61 -11.98
N GLY A 35 -13.38 -17.72 -11.36
CA GLY A 35 -12.85 -16.79 -10.34
C GLY A 35 -12.41 -17.54 -9.09
N VAL A 36 -11.33 -17.07 -8.49
CA VAL A 36 -10.84 -17.55 -7.19
C VAL A 36 -10.55 -16.36 -6.31
N MET A 37 -10.80 -16.50 -5.01
CA MET A 37 -10.41 -15.49 -4.04
C MET A 37 -8.92 -15.66 -3.77
N HIS A 38 -8.15 -14.62 -4.06
CA HIS A 38 -6.74 -14.58 -3.68
C HIS A 38 -6.64 -14.26 -2.18
N ARG A 39 -5.85 -15.03 -1.46
CA ARG A 39 -5.47 -14.72 -0.07
C ARG A 39 -4.10 -14.04 -0.11
N ASN A 40 -4.08 -12.78 0.26
CA ASN A 40 -2.84 -12.06 0.46
C ASN A 40 -2.30 -12.40 1.87
N HIS A 41 -1.02 -12.72 1.93
CA HIS A 41 -0.33 -12.91 3.20
C HIS A 41 0.40 -11.62 3.54
N TYR A 42 0.29 -11.20 4.78
CA TYR A 42 0.99 -10.03 5.31
C TYR A 42 1.40 -10.30 6.76
N ILE A 43 2.45 -9.61 7.19
CA ILE A 43 2.92 -9.65 8.58
C ILE A 43 2.15 -8.63 9.42
N GLN A 44 2.18 -8.80 10.72
CA GLN A 44 1.64 -7.81 11.67
C GLN A 44 2.59 -6.61 11.77
N ALA A 45 2.63 -5.80 10.71
CA ALA A 45 3.58 -4.70 10.55
C ALA A 45 3.61 -3.73 11.74
N PRO A 46 2.49 -3.34 12.39
CA PRO A 46 2.53 -2.46 13.56
C PRO A 46 3.40 -2.97 14.72
N THR A 47 3.52 -4.29 14.87
CA THR A 47 4.34 -4.90 15.92
C THR A 47 5.76 -5.25 15.45
N CYS A 48 5.96 -5.43 14.15
CA CYS A 48 7.20 -5.98 13.59
C CYS A 48 8.10 -4.95 12.90
N LEU A 49 7.54 -3.85 12.37
CA LEU A 49 8.25 -2.92 11.50
C LEU A 49 8.35 -1.51 12.06
N LEU A 50 9.41 -0.81 11.63
CA LEU A 50 9.57 0.63 11.72
C LEU A 50 9.07 1.29 10.41
N GLU A 51 8.84 2.61 10.40
CA GLU A 51 8.45 3.37 9.20
C GLU A 51 9.47 3.29 8.05
N THR A 52 10.69 2.92 8.37
CA THR A 52 11.77 2.63 7.42
C THR A 52 11.64 1.29 6.72
N TYR A 53 10.58 0.52 7.02
CA TYR A 53 10.38 -0.89 6.63
C TYR A 53 11.39 -1.87 7.23
N GLN A 54 12.20 -1.42 8.19
CA GLN A 54 13.15 -2.21 8.93
C GLN A 54 12.45 -3.03 10.03
N SER A 55 12.92 -4.23 10.28
CA SER A 55 12.45 -5.06 11.39
C SER A 55 12.85 -4.45 12.74
N ARG A 56 11.92 -4.44 13.70
CA ARG A 56 12.18 -3.99 15.08
C ARG A 56 13.13 -4.92 15.84
N VAL A 57 13.19 -6.20 15.47
CA VAL A 57 13.98 -7.22 16.18
C VAL A 57 15.28 -7.61 15.46
N ARG A 58 15.37 -7.31 14.18
CA ARG A 58 16.54 -7.57 13.34
C ARG A 58 16.86 -6.35 12.49
N PRO A 59 17.77 -5.47 12.97
CA PRO A 59 18.06 -4.22 12.28
C PRO A 59 18.65 -4.37 10.87
N ASP A 60 19.21 -5.53 10.55
CA ASP A 60 19.74 -5.90 9.24
C ASP A 60 18.69 -6.47 8.27
N LEU A 61 17.42 -6.58 8.71
CA LEU A 61 16.33 -7.17 7.92
C LEU A 61 15.29 -6.10 7.59
N PHE A 62 14.97 -6.01 6.31
CA PHE A 62 13.92 -5.13 5.78
C PHE A 62 12.84 -5.93 5.07
N PHE A 63 11.64 -5.42 5.09
CA PHE A 63 10.48 -5.98 4.38
C PHE A 63 9.94 -4.94 3.39
N ALA A 64 9.32 -5.40 2.31
CA ALA A 64 8.74 -4.51 1.31
C ALA A 64 7.53 -5.14 0.63
N GLY A 65 6.77 -4.33 -0.07
CA GLY A 65 5.64 -4.76 -0.86
C GLY A 65 4.48 -5.28 -0.03
N GLN A 66 3.64 -6.07 -0.65
CA GLN A 66 2.39 -6.58 -0.11
C GLN A 66 2.54 -7.29 1.25
N LEU A 67 3.68 -7.94 1.48
CA LEU A 67 3.97 -8.61 2.74
C LEU A 67 3.94 -7.67 3.95
N THR A 68 4.19 -6.37 3.76
CA THR A 68 4.15 -5.35 4.83
C THR A 68 2.75 -4.83 5.13
N GLY A 69 1.74 -5.23 4.36
CA GLY A 69 0.38 -4.72 4.46
C GLY A 69 0.07 -3.54 3.54
N VAL A 70 0.98 -3.18 2.63
CA VAL A 70 0.65 -2.23 1.56
C VAL A 70 -0.08 -2.93 0.43
N GLU A 71 -1.13 -2.31 -0.12
CA GLU A 71 -1.88 -2.81 -1.26
C GLU A 71 -1.71 -1.87 -2.46
N GLY A 72 -1.47 -2.48 -3.62
CA GLY A 72 -1.27 -1.79 -4.89
C GLY A 72 0.15 -1.92 -5.43
N TYR A 73 0.29 -1.83 -6.76
CA TYR A 73 1.59 -1.98 -7.42
C TYR A 73 2.52 -0.81 -7.14
N MET A 74 2.00 0.41 -7.17
CA MET A 74 2.78 1.63 -6.91
C MET A 74 3.21 1.69 -5.44
N GLU A 75 2.33 1.31 -4.53
CA GLU A 75 2.60 1.23 -3.10
C GLU A 75 3.67 0.18 -2.79
N SER A 76 3.57 -0.99 -3.42
CA SER A 76 4.57 -2.05 -3.28
C SER A 76 5.93 -1.63 -3.82
N ALA A 77 5.98 -0.97 -4.99
CA ALA A 77 7.21 -0.42 -5.56
C ALA A 77 7.81 0.67 -4.66
N SER A 78 6.98 1.57 -4.15
CA SER A 78 7.40 2.66 -3.25
C SER A 78 7.95 2.15 -1.93
N SER A 79 7.30 1.14 -1.34
CA SER A 79 7.81 0.50 -0.12
C SER A 79 9.16 -0.19 -0.35
N GLY A 80 9.33 -0.82 -1.52
CA GLY A 80 10.59 -1.44 -1.94
C GLY A 80 11.70 -0.40 -2.13
N LEU A 81 11.38 0.74 -2.76
CA LEU A 81 12.33 1.85 -2.93
C LEU A 81 12.79 2.39 -1.56
N LEU A 82 11.84 2.68 -0.66
CA LEU A 82 12.18 3.21 0.67
C LEU A 82 12.97 2.20 1.52
N ALA A 83 12.59 0.93 1.49
CA ALA A 83 13.33 -0.13 2.16
C ALA A 83 14.76 -0.26 1.59
N GLY A 84 14.92 -0.20 0.26
CA GLY A 84 16.22 -0.26 -0.41
C GLY A 84 17.13 0.93 -0.08
N ILE A 85 16.59 2.15 -0.09
CA ILE A 85 17.31 3.36 0.33
C ILE A 85 17.79 3.21 1.77
N ASN A 86 16.89 2.81 2.69
CA ASN A 86 17.22 2.67 4.10
C ASN A 86 18.21 1.54 4.37
N MET A 87 18.14 0.44 3.62
CA MET A 87 19.16 -0.61 3.68
C MET A 87 20.53 -0.09 3.22
N ALA A 88 20.60 0.63 2.11
CA ALA A 88 21.85 1.20 1.63
C ALA A 88 22.45 2.20 2.61
N ARG A 89 21.64 3.05 3.23
CA ARG A 89 22.05 4.01 4.26
C ARG A 89 22.53 3.30 5.53
N LEU A 90 21.84 2.25 5.96
CA LEU A 90 22.30 1.41 7.08
C LEU A 90 23.71 0.86 6.85
N LEU A 91 23.98 0.33 5.64
CA LEU A 91 25.30 -0.20 5.29
C LEU A 91 26.39 0.87 5.25
N ARG A 92 26.01 2.13 5.05
CA ARG A 92 26.93 3.30 5.09
C ARG A 92 27.01 3.96 6.47
N HIS A 93 26.30 3.44 7.46
CA HIS A 93 26.17 4.04 8.79
C HIS A 93 25.58 5.46 8.77
N GLU A 94 24.68 5.72 7.84
CA GLU A 94 23.96 6.98 7.67
C GLU A 94 22.58 6.94 8.34
N GLU A 95 22.06 8.14 8.68
CA GLU A 95 20.71 8.26 9.23
C GLU A 95 19.62 7.77 8.25
N PRO A 96 18.62 7.05 8.73
CA PRO A 96 17.55 6.54 7.87
C PRO A 96 16.67 7.68 7.34
N VAL A 97 16.10 7.46 6.16
CA VAL A 97 15.08 8.32 5.56
C VAL A 97 13.72 7.95 6.11
N ILE A 98 13.04 8.89 6.73
CA ILE A 98 11.65 8.78 7.16
C ILE A 98 10.83 9.83 6.40
N LEU A 99 9.84 9.37 5.66
CA LEU A 99 9.00 10.20 4.81
C LEU A 99 7.83 10.74 5.60
N GLY A 100 7.70 11.48 6.43
CA GLY A 100 6.57 11.98 7.24
C GLY A 100 5.16 11.76 6.66
N ALA A 101 4.15 11.77 7.49
CA ALA A 101 2.74 11.52 7.12
C ALA A 101 2.13 12.61 6.19
N GLY A 102 2.88 13.65 5.85
CA GLY A 102 2.50 14.65 4.85
C GLY A 102 2.76 14.22 3.40
N THR A 103 3.48 13.11 3.19
CA THR A 103 3.68 12.50 1.87
C THR A 103 2.85 11.23 1.75
N MET A 104 2.45 10.85 0.52
CA MET A 104 1.58 9.68 0.33
C MET A 104 2.25 8.37 0.78
N ILE A 105 3.53 8.20 0.44
CA ILE A 105 4.31 7.02 0.83
C ILE A 105 4.58 7.02 2.34
N GLY A 106 4.93 8.17 2.90
CA GLY A 106 5.17 8.31 4.34
C GLY A 106 3.90 8.09 5.17
N ALA A 107 2.76 8.63 4.73
CA ALA A 107 1.47 8.41 5.38
C ALA A 107 1.08 6.91 5.38
N LEU A 108 1.36 6.20 4.29
CA LEU A 108 1.12 4.76 4.22
C LEU A 108 2.10 3.99 5.13
N ALA A 109 3.39 4.31 5.12
CA ALA A 109 4.38 3.73 6.02
C ALA A 109 4.02 3.97 7.49
N HIS A 110 3.57 5.17 7.82
CA HIS A 110 3.07 5.50 9.14
C HIS A 110 1.85 4.66 9.53
N TYR A 111 0.85 4.58 8.65
CA TYR A 111 -0.36 3.77 8.89
C TYR A 111 -0.01 2.31 9.18
N ILE A 112 0.75 1.65 8.31
CA ILE A 112 1.05 0.21 8.47
C ILE A 112 1.89 -0.11 9.72
N THR A 113 2.61 0.88 10.27
CA THR A 113 3.47 0.68 11.43
C THR A 113 2.88 1.19 12.74
N HIS A 114 1.80 2.00 12.70
CA HIS A 114 1.16 2.60 13.88
C HIS A 114 -0.33 2.27 14.02
N ALA A 115 -0.92 1.55 13.07
CA ALA A 115 -2.30 1.09 13.22
C ALA A 115 -2.45 0.20 14.46
N ALA A 116 -3.64 0.21 15.06
CA ALA A 116 -3.94 -0.70 16.16
C ALA A 116 -3.79 -2.15 15.69
N SER A 117 -2.89 -2.91 16.31
CA SER A 117 -2.52 -4.26 15.88
C SER A 117 -3.71 -5.23 15.81
N GLU A 118 -4.68 -5.06 16.71
CA GLU A 118 -5.88 -5.89 16.77
C GLU A 118 -6.79 -5.74 15.53
N ASN A 119 -6.77 -4.56 14.91
CA ASN A 119 -7.62 -4.21 13.77
C ASN A 119 -6.81 -3.88 12.51
N PHE A 120 -5.52 -4.23 12.48
CA PHE A 120 -4.67 -3.94 11.33
C PHE A 120 -5.18 -4.67 10.08
N GLN A 121 -5.42 -3.88 9.04
CA GLN A 121 -5.80 -4.38 7.72
C GLN A 121 -4.87 -3.76 6.68
N PRO A 122 -4.46 -4.53 5.67
CA PRO A 122 -3.73 -3.97 4.53
C PRO A 122 -4.48 -2.82 3.88
N MET A 123 -3.74 -1.83 3.39
CA MET A 123 -4.32 -0.62 2.80
C MET A 123 -3.51 -0.13 1.61
N GLY A 124 -4.21 0.40 0.60
CA GLY A 124 -3.62 1.19 -0.47
C GLY A 124 -3.53 2.67 -0.09
N ALA A 125 -2.64 3.38 -0.77
CA ALA A 125 -2.47 4.82 -0.57
C ALA A 125 -3.74 5.58 -0.93
N ASN A 126 -4.15 6.49 -0.06
CA ASN A 126 -5.32 7.34 -0.27
C ASN A 126 -5.21 8.68 0.47
N PHE A 127 -5.98 9.67 0.02
CA PHE A 127 -5.94 11.00 0.64
C PHE A 127 -6.48 11.04 2.08
N GLY A 128 -7.17 10.00 2.53
CA GLY A 128 -7.73 9.94 3.89
C GLY A 128 -6.68 9.79 4.99
N ILE A 129 -5.55 9.16 4.66
CA ILE A 129 -4.43 8.97 5.60
C ILE A 129 -3.39 10.08 5.54
N LEU A 130 -3.47 10.98 4.54
CA LEU A 130 -2.51 12.06 4.37
C LEU A 130 -2.73 13.14 5.42
N HIS A 131 -1.68 13.49 6.14
CA HIS A 131 -1.72 14.56 7.12
C HIS A 131 -1.45 15.92 6.47
N LEU A 132 -2.36 16.86 6.63
CA LEU A 132 -2.20 18.25 6.19
C LEU A 132 -1.82 19.13 7.38
N GLU A 133 -0.66 19.76 7.31
CA GLU A 133 -0.12 20.57 8.41
C GLU A 133 -0.92 21.84 8.68
N LYS A 134 -1.48 22.43 7.62
CA LYS A 134 -2.27 23.67 7.73
C LYS A 134 -3.73 23.42 7.35
N ALA A 135 -4.64 23.93 8.15
CA ALA A 135 -6.06 23.90 7.83
C ALA A 135 -6.35 24.78 6.61
N VAL A 136 -7.03 24.20 5.62
CA VAL A 136 -7.46 24.90 4.39
C VAL A 136 -8.93 24.63 4.11
N ALA A 137 -9.55 25.45 3.25
CA ALA A 137 -10.93 25.25 2.83
C ALA A 137 -11.12 23.87 2.17
N LYS A 138 -12.26 23.23 2.38
CA LYS A 138 -12.55 21.88 1.85
C LYS A 138 -12.30 21.74 0.35
N LYS A 139 -12.59 22.79 -0.42
CA LYS A 139 -12.40 22.81 -1.89
C LYS A 139 -10.93 22.75 -2.30
N GLU A 140 -10.03 23.29 -1.48
CA GLU A 140 -8.58 23.41 -1.76
C GLU A 140 -7.76 22.29 -1.11
N ARG A 141 -8.41 21.49 -0.26
CA ARG A 141 -7.72 20.50 0.58
C ARG A 141 -6.88 19.53 -0.24
N ARG A 142 -7.40 19.02 -1.35
CA ARG A 142 -6.68 18.04 -2.19
C ARG A 142 -5.46 18.64 -2.86
N GLU A 143 -5.59 19.85 -3.40
CA GLU A 143 -4.46 20.56 -4.02
C GLU A 143 -3.40 20.93 -2.99
N ALA A 144 -3.80 21.37 -1.80
CA ALA A 144 -2.89 21.68 -0.71
C ALA A 144 -2.11 20.43 -0.26
N MET A 145 -2.78 19.27 -0.15
CA MET A 145 -2.12 18.00 0.16
C MET A 145 -1.09 17.59 -0.89
N VAL A 146 -1.43 17.73 -2.17
CA VAL A 146 -0.50 17.42 -3.27
C VAL A 146 0.71 18.35 -3.23
N ARG A 147 0.50 19.65 -3.08
CA ARG A 147 1.57 20.64 -3.00
C ARG A 147 2.50 20.35 -1.82
N GLN A 148 1.94 20.19 -0.62
CA GLN A 148 2.70 19.83 0.58
C GLN A 148 3.55 18.57 0.36
N ALA A 149 2.96 17.52 -0.20
CA ALA A 149 3.66 16.26 -0.43
C ALA A 149 4.84 16.43 -1.39
N LEU A 150 4.68 17.20 -2.47
CA LEU A 150 5.74 17.48 -3.43
C LEU A 150 6.86 18.33 -2.83
N GLU A 151 6.52 19.36 -2.05
CA GLU A 151 7.48 20.20 -1.33
C GLU A 151 8.28 19.36 -0.32
N GLN A 152 7.62 18.54 0.49
CA GLN A 152 8.30 17.67 1.46
C GLN A 152 9.21 16.65 0.80
N ILE A 153 8.81 16.06 -0.33
CA ILE A 153 9.69 15.14 -1.08
C ILE A 153 10.91 15.89 -1.62
N ALA A 154 10.74 17.09 -2.19
CA ALA A 154 11.86 17.88 -2.69
C ALA A 154 12.87 18.23 -1.57
N ASP A 155 12.37 18.62 -0.41
CA ASP A 155 13.20 18.91 0.76
C ASP A 155 13.96 17.66 1.26
N LEU A 156 13.30 16.50 1.25
CA LEU A 156 13.91 15.23 1.64
C LEU A 156 15.00 14.78 0.65
N VAL A 157 14.75 14.91 -0.65
CA VAL A 157 15.75 14.62 -1.69
C VAL A 157 17.00 15.48 -1.50
N GLN A 158 16.81 16.78 -1.25
CA GLN A 158 17.92 17.69 -0.98
C GLN A 158 18.64 17.35 0.34
N LYS A 159 17.89 17.10 1.42
CA LYS A 159 18.43 16.81 2.75
C LYS A 159 19.28 15.55 2.79
N TYR A 160 18.84 14.51 2.11
CA TYR A 160 19.47 13.19 2.14
C TYR A 160 20.33 12.88 0.91
N GLU A 161 20.45 13.83 -0.02
CA GLU A 161 21.22 13.70 -1.27
C GLU A 161 20.81 12.46 -2.09
N LEU A 162 19.49 12.28 -2.28
CA LEU A 162 18.88 11.11 -2.95
C LEU A 162 18.80 11.28 -4.47
#